data_a13c67f63e52c9f476be8aa4749c7c4f
#
_entry.id   a13c67f63e52c9f476be8aa4749c7c4f
#
_cell.length_a   1.000
_cell.length_b   1.000
_cell.length_c   1.000
_cell.angle_alpha   90.00
_cell.angle_beta   90.00
_cell.angle_gamma   90.00
#
_symmetry.space_group_name_H-M   'P 1'
#
loop_
_entity.id
_entity.type
_entity.pdbx_description
1 polymer ?
#
loop_
_entity_poly.entity_id
_entity_poly.type
_entity_poly.pdbx_seq_one_letter_code
_entity_poly.pdbx_strand_id
1 'polypeptide(L)'
;MLPADGSRMEKKMKQLSIAVVTGASSGMGREFVRLLDRELSTLDEIWVIARRGDRLKELSDTVKTTLVPIELDLSDPDAAAVLSSRLKEKKPRVKVLVNSAGFGKIGKIKDLPVSDQLSMLRVNCLALTEITCLMLPFMTGKSRIINLASAAAFLPQPGFSVYAASKAYVLSFSRALNRELAGTGTVVTAVCPGPVKTEFFELAEQTGVVPLYKRLVMADPVKVVEKAFRDSVCGKSVSVYGIPMKGFHFITKLLPHEKFLQLF
;
A
#
# COMPACT_ATOMS: atom_id res chain seq x y z
N MET A 1 37.66 -44.79 -27.45
CA MET A 1 36.50 -44.03 -27.94
C MET A 1 35.72 -43.55 -26.73
N LEU A 2 35.97 -42.33 -26.30
CA LEU A 2 35.36 -41.72 -25.11
C LEU A 2 34.17 -40.88 -25.54
N PRO A 3 33.02 -40.93 -24.87
CA PRO A 3 32.00 -39.93 -25.05
C PRO A 3 32.34 -38.69 -24.23
N ALA A 4 32.39 -37.54 -24.89
CA ALA A 4 32.54 -36.24 -24.27
C ALA A 4 31.26 -35.92 -23.48
N ASP A 5 31.36 -35.94 -22.16
CA ASP A 5 30.35 -35.41 -21.26
C ASP A 5 30.48 -33.89 -21.27
N GLY A 6 29.64 -33.30 -22.14
CA GLY A 6 29.43 -31.85 -22.21
C GLY A 6 28.42 -31.41 -21.17
N SER A 7 28.73 -31.46 -19.89
CA SER A 7 27.92 -30.84 -18.87
C SER A 7 27.93 -29.31 -19.05
N ARG A 8 26.98 -28.80 -19.85
CA ARG A 8 26.61 -27.41 -19.89
C ARG A 8 26.12 -27.04 -18.49
N MET A 9 26.99 -26.47 -17.67
CA MET A 9 26.58 -25.70 -16.51
C MET A 9 25.76 -24.52 -17.00
N GLU A 10 24.43 -24.65 -17.06
CA GLU A 10 23.54 -23.53 -17.18
C GLU A 10 23.82 -22.63 -15.98
N LYS A 11 24.49 -21.51 -16.21
CA LYS A 11 24.63 -20.42 -15.24
C LYS A 11 23.22 -20.03 -14.85
N LYS A 12 22.74 -20.50 -13.69
CA LYS A 12 21.44 -20.12 -13.13
C LYS A 12 21.46 -18.60 -12.98
N MET A 13 20.89 -17.91 -13.96
CA MET A 13 20.81 -16.44 -13.93
C MET A 13 20.15 -16.05 -12.62
N LYS A 14 20.81 -15.20 -11.84
CA LYS A 14 20.29 -14.69 -10.57
C LYS A 14 18.95 -14.02 -10.85
N GLN A 15 17.87 -14.56 -10.31
CA GLN A 15 16.54 -13.97 -10.45
C GLN A 15 16.52 -12.58 -9.82
N LEU A 16 16.03 -11.59 -10.57
CA LEU A 16 15.93 -10.19 -10.16
C LEU A 16 15.07 -10.06 -8.89
N SER A 17 15.63 -9.48 -7.83
CA SER A 17 14.95 -9.28 -6.54
C SER A 17 14.41 -7.86 -6.46
N ILE A 18 13.08 -7.70 -6.40
CA ILE A 18 12.46 -6.38 -6.46
C ILE A 18 11.54 -6.08 -5.27
N ALA A 19 11.34 -4.78 -5.03
CA ALA A 19 10.19 -4.26 -4.32
C ALA A 19 9.28 -3.49 -5.30
N VAL A 20 7.99 -3.45 -5.02
CA VAL A 20 7.00 -2.71 -5.80
C VAL A 20 6.26 -1.76 -4.86
N VAL A 21 6.20 -0.47 -5.20
CA VAL A 21 5.52 0.56 -4.40
C VAL A 21 4.56 1.35 -5.26
N THR A 22 3.27 1.25 -4.99
CA THR A 22 2.26 2.11 -5.63
C THR A 22 2.06 3.40 -4.86
N GLY A 23 1.68 4.49 -5.53
CA GLY A 23 1.55 5.81 -4.92
C GLY A 23 2.89 6.40 -4.45
N ALA A 24 3.99 6.03 -5.10
CA ALA A 24 5.34 6.38 -4.69
C ALA A 24 5.72 7.86 -4.86
N SER A 25 4.93 8.65 -5.59
CA SER A 25 5.25 10.06 -5.90
C SER A 25 5.13 11.01 -4.72
N SER A 26 4.49 10.61 -3.61
CA SER A 26 4.32 11.48 -2.43
C SER A 26 4.00 10.69 -1.16
N GLY A 27 3.94 11.41 -0.03
CA GLY A 27 3.44 10.91 1.24
C GLY A 27 4.10 9.60 1.70
N MET A 28 3.28 8.69 2.24
CA MET A 28 3.79 7.42 2.80
C MET A 28 4.41 6.51 1.74
N GLY A 29 3.92 6.52 0.49
CA GLY A 29 4.52 5.71 -0.59
C GLY A 29 5.97 6.10 -0.85
N ARG A 30 6.25 7.40 -0.94
CA ARG A 30 7.62 7.92 -1.08
C ARG A 30 8.51 7.55 0.11
N GLU A 31 7.99 7.65 1.32
CA GLU A 31 8.76 7.28 2.52
C GLU A 31 9.00 5.76 2.61
N PHE A 32 8.10 4.91 2.09
CA PHE A 32 8.37 3.49 1.95
C PHE A 32 9.52 3.21 0.97
N VAL A 33 9.60 3.92 -0.16
CA VAL A 33 10.73 3.75 -1.09
C VAL A 33 12.05 4.04 -0.39
N ARG A 34 12.16 5.16 0.33
CA ARG A 34 13.36 5.54 1.10
C ARG A 34 13.70 4.52 2.19
N LEU A 35 12.68 4.01 2.88
CA LEU A 35 12.87 3.00 3.90
C LEU A 35 13.40 1.68 3.29
N LEU A 36 12.79 1.21 2.19
CA LEU A 36 13.18 -0.04 1.55
C LEU A 36 14.60 0.03 1.00
N ASP A 37 15.00 1.17 0.42
CA ASP A 37 16.39 1.43 0.01
C ASP A 37 17.38 1.31 1.17
N ARG A 38 17.02 1.86 2.33
CA ARG A 38 17.87 1.82 3.52
C ARG A 38 17.95 0.44 4.18
N GLU A 39 16.81 -0.25 4.29
CA GLU A 39 16.68 -1.47 5.10
C GLU A 39 16.93 -2.76 4.30
N LEU A 40 16.82 -2.74 2.97
CA LEU A 40 16.87 -3.93 2.15
C LEU A 40 17.99 -3.87 1.06
N SER A 41 19.23 -3.93 1.50
CA SER A 41 20.42 -3.90 0.61
C SER A 41 20.48 -5.04 -0.43
N THR A 42 19.57 -6.02 -0.35
CA THR A 42 19.51 -7.17 -1.27
C THR A 42 18.55 -6.98 -2.42
N LEU A 43 17.89 -5.82 -2.52
CA LEU A 43 17.06 -5.48 -3.67
C LEU A 43 17.93 -5.06 -4.84
N ASP A 44 17.63 -5.61 -6.01
CA ASP A 44 18.25 -5.19 -7.27
C ASP A 44 17.52 -3.95 -7.81
N GLU A 45 16.17 -3.89 -7.68
CA GLU A 45 15.35 -2.76 -8.16
C GLU A 45 14.18 -2.47 -7.22
N ILE A 46 13.69 -1.21 -7.24
CA ILE A 46 12.40 -0.81 -6.68
C ILE A 46 11.54 -0.26 -7.81
N TRP A 47 10.45 -0.94 -8.14
CA TRP A 47 9.47 -0.48 -9.11
C TRP A 47 8.53 0.50 -8.44
N VAL A 48 8.54 1.75 -8.90
CA VAL A 48 7.77 2.85 -8.32
C VAL A 48 6.66 3.28 -9.27
N ILE A 49 5.41 3.18 -8.81
CA ILE A 49 4.22 3.34 -9.64
C ILE A 49 3.44 4.56 -9.18
N ALA A 50 3.23 5.53 -10.06
CA ALA A 50 2.37 6.70 -9.83
C ALA A 50 2.06 7.41 -11.16
N ARG A 51 1.09 8.33 -11.12
CA ARG A 51 0.70 9.17 -12.28
C ARG A 51 1.71 10.27 -12.61
N ARG A 52 2.45 10.76 -11.61
CA ARG A 52 3.41 11.87 -11.72
C ARG A 52 4.81 11.33 -11.97
N GLY A 53 5.14 11.12 -13.26
CA GLY A 53 6.41 10.54 -13.68
C GLY A 53 7.62 11.41 -13.33
N ASP A 54 7.47 12.74 -13.38
CA ASP A 54 8.46 13.73 -12.94
C ASP A 54 8.93 13.49 -11.51
N ARG A 55 7.97 13.34 -10.58
CA ARG A 55 8.28 13.09 -9.16
C ARG A 55 8.89 11.70 -8.90
N LEU A 56 8.61 10.73 -9.75
CA LEU A 56 9.26 9.41 -9.67
C LEU A 56 10.73 9.49 -10.11
N LYS A 57 11.04 10.32 -11.09
CA LYS A 57 12.42 10.60 -11.53
C LYS A 57 13.21 11.35 -10.45
N GLU A 58 12.64 12.41 -9.88
CA GLU A 58 13.25 13.13 -8.75
C GLU A 58 13.53 12.22 -7.56
N LEU A 59 12.65 11.26 -7.28
CA LEU A 59 12.85 10.29 -6.22
C LEU A 59 14.07 9.40 -6.47
N SER A 60 14.38 9.09 -7.74
CA SER A 60 15.53 8.27 -8.11
C SER A 60 16.87 8.89 -7.68
N ASP A 61 16.96 10.21 -7.62
CA ASP A 61 18.17 10.93 -7.20
C ASP A 61 18.39 10.88 -5.67
N THR A 62 17.40 10.38 -4.92
CA THR A 62 17.43 10.38 -3.44
C THR A 62 17.71 9.02 -2.81
N VAL A 63 17.87 7.96 -3.61
CA VAL A 63 18.08 6.58 -3.17
C VAL A 63 19.21 5.92 -3.93
N LYS A 64 19.78 4.85 -3.36
CA LYS A 64 20.91 4.11 -3.93
C LYS A 64 20.47 2.94 -4.81
N THR A 65 19.37 2.29 -4.41
CA THR A 65 18.80 1.17 -5.18
C THR A 65 18.25 1.68 -6.50
N THR A 66 18.45 0.94 -7.57
CA THR A 66 17.90 1.30 -8.89
C THR A 66 16.38 1.42 -8.82
N LEU A 67 15.85 2.63 -9.07
CA LEU A 67 14.42 2.82 -9.24
C LEU A 67 14.01 2.57 -10.70
N VAL A 68 12.88 1.88 -10.85
CA VAL A 68 12.21 1.69 -12.14
C VAL A 68 10.89 2.46 -12.11
N PRO A 69 10.87 3.70 -12.63
CA PRO A 69 9.65 4.49 -12.69
C PRO A 69 8.64 3.86 -13.66
N ILE A 70 7.41 3.72 -13.21
CA ILE A 70 6.28 3.25 -14.02
C ILE A 70 5.19 4.31 -13.89
N GLU A 71 5.13 5.19 -14.86
CA GLU A 71 4.07 6.20 -14.94
C GLU A 71 2.77 5.52 -15.36
N LEU A 72 1.82 5.45 -14.42
CA LEU A 72 0.60 4.68 -14.60
C LEU A 72 -0.53 5.24 -13.72
N ASP A 73 -1.71 5.44 -14.31
CA ASP A 73 -2.93 5.72 -13.56
C ASP A 73 -3.61 4.39 -13.17
N LEU A 74 -3.63 4.11 -11.89
CA LEU A 74 -4.25 2.90 -11.36
C LEU A 74 -5.79 2.93 -11.38
N SER A 75 -6.40 4.04 -11.79
CA SER A 75 -7.83 4.08 -12.10
C SER A 75 -8.16 3.61 -13.52
N ASP A 76 -7.14 3.47 -14.37
CA ASP A 76 -7.28 2.96 -15.73
C ASP A 76 -7.50 1.42 -15.69
N PRO A 77 -8.53 0.90 -16.38
CA PRO A 77 -8.76 -0.55 -16.51
C PRO A 77 -7.57 -1.33 -17.08
N ASP A 78 -6.75 -0.70 -17.93
CA ASP A 78 -5.62 -1.35 -18.58
C ASP A 78 -4.33 -1.34 -17.72
N ALA A 79 -4.34 -0.68 -16.57
CA ALA A 79 -3.19 -0.59 -15.69
C ALA A 79 -2.63 -1.97 -15.28
N ALA A 80 -3.52 -2.92 -15.00
CA ALA A 80 -3.16 -4.28 -14.64
C ALA A 80 -2.46 -5.03 -15.78
N ALA A 81 -2.85 -4.79 -17.04
CA ALA A 81 -2.26 -5.42 -18.22
C ALA A 81 -0.80 -4.96 -18.43
N VAL A 82 -0.52 -3.67 -18.23
CA VAL A 82 0.85 -3.11 -18.29
C VAL A 82 1.77 -3.80 -17.29
N LEU A 83 1.32 -3.92 -16.03
CA LEU A 83 2.11 -4.57 -14.98
C LEU A 83 2.29 -6.07 -15.24
N SER A 84 1.22 -6.75 -15.70
CA SER A 84 1.27 -8.17 -16.05
C SER A 84 2.30 -8.47 -17.13
N SER A 85 2.34 -7.66 -18.19
CA SER A 85 3.31 -7.81 -19.28
C SER A 85 4.75 -7.68 -18.78
N ARG A 86 5.02 -6.68 -17.95
CA ARG A 86 6.35 -6.45 -17.36
C ARG A 86 6.77 -7.59 -16.43
N LEU A 87 5.84 -8.12 -15.63
CA LEU A 87 6.10 -9.27 -14.75
C LEU A 87 6.42 -10.54 -15.53
N LYS A 88 5.69 -10.80 -16.62
CA LYS A 88 5.94 -11.96 -17.50
C LYS A 88 7.29 -11.87 -18.20
N GLU A 89 7.69 -10.68 -18.64
CA GLU A 89 8.98 -10.44 -19.28
C GLU A 89 10.15 -10.62 -18.30
N LYS A 90 10.10 -9.95 -17.15
CA LYS A 90 11.22 -9.89 -16.19
C LYS A 90 11.28 -11.09 -15.24
N LYS A 91 10.14 -11.74 -14.99
CA LYS A 91 10.00 -12.85 -14.03
C LYS A 91 10.74 -12.62 -12.71
N PRO A 92 10.53 -11.45 -12.06
CA PRO A 92 11.28 -11.10 -10.87
C PRO A 92 10.87 -11.95 -9.67
N ARG A 93 11.66 -11.86 -8.60
CA ARG A 93 11.24 -12.27 -7.26
C ARG A 93 10.78 -11.03 -6.50
N VAL A 94 9.48 -10.93 -6.22
CA VAL A 94 8.91 -9.80 -5.46
C VAL A 94 9.11 -10.04 -3.96
N LYS A 95 9.96 -9.25 -3.34
CA LYS A 95 10.26 -9.30 -1.90
C LYS A 95 9.28 -8.50 -1.08
N VAL A 96 8.89 -7.33 -1.58
CA VAL A 96 7.96 -6.43 -0.92
C VAL A 96 7.01 -5.82 -1.94
N LEU A 97 5.72 -5.89 -1.65
CA LEU A 97 4.68 -5.11 -2.30
C LEU A 97 4.13 -4.10 -1.31
N VAL A 98 4.15 -2.82 -1.65
CA VAL A 98 3.50 -1.75 -0.88
C VAL A 98 2.37 -1.15 -1.72
N ASN A 99 1.14 -1.45 -1.37
CA ASN A 99 -0.05 -0.83 -1.94
C ASN A 99 -0.35 0.46 -1.16
N SER A 100 0.27 1.58 -1.59
CA SER A 100 0.12 2.90 -0.97
C SER A 100 -0.68 3.89 -1.82
N ALA A 101 -0.99 3.55 -3.08
CA ALA A 101 -1.88 4.37 -3.89
C ALA A 101 -3.27 4.43 -3.27
N GLY A 102 -3.84 5.63 -3.23
CA GLY A 102 -5.18 5.83 -2.70
C GLY A 102 -5.45 7.31 -2.44
N PHE A 103 -6.72 7.67 -2.45
CA PHE A 103 -7.17 9.02 -2.10
C PHE A 103 -8.54 8.96 -1.43
N GLY A 104 -8.97 10.11 -0.87
CA GLY A 104 -10.27 10.27 -0.27
C GLY A 104 -10.82 11.67 -0.51
N LYS A 105 -12.13 11.78 -0.73
CA LYS A 105 -12.87 13.04 -0.84
C LYS A 105 -13.90 13.12 0.25
N ILE A 106 -13.88 14.21 1.02
CA ILE A 106 -14.80 14.47 2.12
C ILE A 106 -16.06 15.13 1.55
N GLY A 107 -17.21 14.59 1.87
CA GLY A 107 -18.52 15.09 1.44
C GLY A 107 -19.61 14.04 1.64
N LYS A 108 -20.88 14.48 1.72
CA LYS A 108 -22.02 13.56 1.73
C LYS A 108 -22.16 12.90 0.36
N ILE A 109 -22.72 11.70 0.30
CA ILE A 109 -22.91 10.93 -0.94
C ILE A 109 -23.59 11.75 -2.03
N LYS A 110 -24.60 12.53 -1.68
CA LYS A 110 -25.37 13.37 -2.62
C LYS A 110 -24.62 14.58 -3.15
N ASP A 111 -23.57 15.02 -2.45
CA ASP A 111 -22.85 16.27 -2.72
C ASP A 111 -21.55 16.04 -3.52
N LEU A 112 -21.11 14.80 -3.62
CA LEU A 112 -19.91 14.42 -4.38
C LEU A 112 -20.28 13.82 -5.75
N PRO A 113 -19.54 14.16 -6.82
CA PRO A 113 -19.71 13.51 -8.12
C PRO A 113 -19.59 11.98 -8.02
N VAL A 114 -20.47 11.27 -8.72
CA VAL A 114 -20.45 9.80 -8.76
C VAL A 114 -19.10 9.29 -9.29
N SER A 115 -18.53 9.96 -10.29
CA SER A 115 -17.21 9.63 -10.86
C SER A 115 -16.11 9.62 -9.81
N ASP A 116 -16.10 10.59 -8.90
CA ASP A 116 -15.11 10.67 -7.82
C ASP A 116 -15.25 9.52 -6.84
N GLN A 117 -16.49 9.19 -6.50
CA GLN A 117 -16.78 8.10 -5.57
C GLN A 117 -16.38 6.74 -6.15
N LEU A 118 -16.67 6.49 -7.41
CA LEU A 118 -16.26 5.27 -8.12
C LEU A 118 -14.74 5.22 -8.32
N SER A 119 -14.09 6.35 -8.61
CA SER A 119 -12.65 6.41 -8.74
C SER A 119 -11.92 6.10 -7.41
N MET A 120 -12.48 6.51 -6.26
CA MET A 120 -11.96 6.07 -4.95
C MET A 120 -11.99 4.55 -4.82
N LEU A 121 -13.09 3.89 -5.19
CA LEU A 121 -13.19 2.43 -5.13
C LEU A 121 -12.23 1.75 -6.11
N ARG A 122 -12.11 2.27 -7.33
CA ARG A 122 -11.15 1.74 -8.32
C ARG A 122 -9.74 1.73 -7.78
N VAL A 123 -9.24 2.86 -7.29
CA VAL A 123 -7.87 2.99 -6.82
C VAL A 123 -7.66 2.28 -5.48
N ASN A 124 -8.55 2.53 -4.50
CA ASN A 124 -8.35 2.03 -3.13
C ASN A 124 -8.63 0.53 -2.97
N CYS A 125 -9.51 -0.04 -3.80
CA CYS A 125 -9.93 -1.44 -3.68
C CYS A 125 -9.53 -2.27 -4.90
N LEU A 126 -10.04 -1.95 -6.09
CA LEU A 126 -9.87 -2.81 -7.27
C LEU A 126 -8.39 -2.89 -7.68
N ALA A 127 -7.73 -1.77 -7.91
CA ALA A 127 -6.31 -1.75 -8.29
C ALA A 127 -5.41 -2.41 -7.23
N LEU A 128 -5.67 -2.19 -5.95
CA LEU A 128 -4.96 -2.86 -4.86
C LEU A 128 -5.11 -4.38 -4.96
N THR A 129 -6.31 -4.86 -5.22
CA THR A 129 -6.60 -6.30 -5.34
C THR A 129 -5.95 -6.88 -6.58
N GLU A 130 -6.10 -6.24 -7.74
CA GLU A 130 -5.51 -6.66 -9.01
C GLU A 130 -3.98 -6.75 -8.91
N ILE A 131 -3.33 -5.69 -8.41
CA ILE A 131 -1.87 -5.68 -8.25
C ILE A 131 -1.43 -6.78 -7.29
N THR A 132 -2.14 -6.97 -6.18
CA THR A 132 -1.83 -8.04 -5.23
C THR A 132 -1.92 -9.40 -5.90
N CYS A 133 -3.01 -9.70 -6.64
CA CYS A 133 -3.16 -10.95 -7.37
C CYS A 133 -2.06 -11.17 -8.42
N LEU A 134 -1.69 -10.13 -9.16
CA LEU A 134 -0.63 -10.20 -10.16
C LEU A 134 0.75 -10.48 -9.55
N MET A 135 1.04 -9.93 -8.36
CA MET A 135 2.33 -10.08 -7.69
C MET A 135 2.48 -11.40 -6.95
N LEU A 136 1.40 -11.99 -6.44
CA LEU A 136 1.43 -13.21 -5.62
C LEU A 136 2.23 -14.37 -6.26
N PRO A 137 2.10 -14.70 -7.56
CA PRO A 137 2.87 -15.78 -8.17
C PRO A 137 4.39 -15.55 -8.18
N PHE A 138 4.82 -14.29 -8.03
CA PHE A 138 6.22 -13.88 -8.00
C PHE A 138 6.77 -13.70 -6.57
N MET A 139 5.93 -13.92 -5.56
CA MET A 139 6.28 -13.80 -4.15
C MET A 139 6.62 -15.19 -3.59
N THR A 140 7.89 -15.42 -3.27
CA THR A 140 8.36 -16.70 -2.75
C THR A 140 9.16 -16.51 -1.47
N GLY A 141 8.94 -17.39 -0.50
CA GLY A 141 9.65 -17.36 0.78
C GLY A 141 9.33 -16.11 1.59
N LYS A 142 10.32 -15.51 2.24
CA LYS A 142 10.14 -14.34 3.14
C LYS A 142 9.77 -13.07 2.38
N SER A 143 8.53 -12.98 1.85
CA SER A 143 7.98 -11.82 1.15
C SER A 143 6.99 -11.05 2.03
N ARG A 144 6.69 -9.79 1.69
CA ARG A 144 5.77 -8.93 2.45
C ARG A 144 4.83 -8.18 1.55
N ILE A 145 3.55 -8.12 1.93
CA ILE A 145 2.54 -7.24 1.34
C ILE A 145 2.12 -6.24 2.42
N ILE A 146 2.27 -4.96 2.13
CA ILE A 146 1.92 -3.86 3.03
C ILE A 146 0.83 -3.04 2.36
N ASN A 147 -0.38 -3.13 2.89
CA ASN A 147 -1.56 -2.46 2.33
C ASN A 147 -1.94 -1.25 3.16
N LEU A 148 -2.00 -0.07 2.56
CA LEU A 148 -2.38 1.17 3.24
C LEU A 148 -3.91 1.24 3.40
N ALA A 149 -4.38 0.75 4.55
CA ALA A 149 -5.73 0.98 5.06
C ALA A 149 -5.84 2.39 5.70
N SER A 150 -6.54 2.54 6.78
CA SER A 150 -6.70 3.77 7.56
C SER A 150 -7.37 3.44 8.90
N ALA A 151 -7.25 4.30 9.90
CA ALA A 151 -8.11 4.26 11.09
C ALA A 151 -9.61 4.46 10.73
N ALA A 152 -9.90 5.06 9.57
CA ALA A 152 -11.25 5.13 9.01
C ALA A 152 -11.88 3.74 8.72
N ALA A 153 -11.05 2.70 8.64
CA ALA A 153 -11.52 1.31 8.50
C ALA A 153 -12.21 0.75 9.75
N PHE A 154 -12.03 1.38 10.91
CA PHE A 154 -12.51 0.86 12.18
C PHE A 154 -13.95 1.26 12.50
N LEU A 155 -14.48 2.28 11.82
CA LEU A 155 -15.80 2.83 12.10
C LEU A 155 -16.40 3.46 10.83
N PRO A 156 -17.70 3.30 10.55
CA PRO A 156 -18.40 4.05 9.51
C PRO A 156 -18.26 5.56 9.76
N GLN A 157 -18.07 6.36 8.70
CA GLN A 157 -17.89 7.81 8.83
C GLN A 157 -18.88 8.55 7.92
N PRO A 158 -19.95 9.17 8.47
CA PRO A 158 -20.80 10.09 7.73
C PRO A 158 -19.99 11.22 7.10
N GLY A 159 -20.31 11.59 5.87
CA GLY A 159 -19.53 12.57 5.10
C GLY A 159 -18.16 12.05 4.57
N PHE A 160 -17.84 10.78 4.82
CA PHE A 160 -16.62 10.13 4.31
C PHE A 160 -16.87 8.64 4.00
N SER A 161 -18.12 8.32 3.67
CA SER A 161 -18.65 6.96 3.63
C SER A 161 -17.91 6.04 2.66
N VAL A 162 -17.71 6.46 1.41
CA VAL A 162 -17.04 5.64 0.39
C VAL A 162 -15.58 5.39 0.76
N TYR A 163 -14.90 6.44 1.25
CA TYR A 163 -13.52 6.27 1.71
C TYR A 163 -13.42 5.29 2.87
N ALA A 164 -14.22 5.49 3.93
CA ALA A 164 -14.20 4.61 5.10
C ALA A 164 -14.52 3.16 4.71
N ALA A 165 -15.53 2.95 3.86
CA ALA A 165 -15.87 1.63 3.33
C ALA A 165 -14.73 1.01 2.52
N SER A 166 -14.05 1.80 1.64
CA SER A 166 -12.89 1.32 0.89
C SER A 166 -11.75 0.88 1.81
N LYS A 167 -11.51 1.60 2.90
CA LYS A 167 -10.45 1.26 3.87
C LYS A 167 -10.82 0.10 4.77
N ALA A 168 -12.11 -0.09 5.06
CA ALA A 168 -12.61 -1.31 5.72
C ALA A 168 -12.43 -2.55 4.83
N TYR A 169 -12.69 -2.43 3.52
CA TYR A 169 -12.37 -3.46 2.55
C TYR A 169 -10.89 -3.84 2.61
N VAL A 170 -9.97 -2.86 2.53
CA VAL A 170 -8.51 -3.11 2.57
C VAL A 170 -8.10 -3.82 3.86
N LEU A 171 -8.65 -3.41 5.01
CA LEU A 171 -8.36 -4.03 6.30
C LEU A 171 -8.83 -5.49 6.34
N SER A 172 -10.07 -5.75 5.90
CA SER A 172 -10.65 -7.11 5.87
C SER A 172 -9.90 -8.01 4.90
N PHE A 173 -9.70 -7.56 3.66
CA PHE A 173 -8.94 -8.25 2.62
C PHE A 173 -7.53 -8.64 3.11
N SER A 174 -6.79 -7.69 3.67
CA SER A 174 -5.42 -7.93 4.13
C SER A 174 -5.35 -8.98 5.24
N ARG A 175 -6.29 -8.97 6.17
CA ARG A 175 -6.33 -9.94 7.27
C ARG A 175 -6.68 -11.34 6.80
N ALA A 176 -7.65 -11.46 5.88
CA ALA A 176 -8.02 -12.73 5.27
C ALA A 176 -6.84 -13.30 4.49
N LEU A 177 -6.26 -12.51 3.58
CA LEU A 177 -5.12 -12.92 2.76
C LEU A 177 -3.90 -13.31 3.61
N ASN A 178 -3.63 -12.60 4.73
CA ASN A 178 -2.55 -12.98 5.64
C ASN A 178 -2.78 -14.39 6.22
N ARG A 179 -4.02 -14.76 6.46
CA ARG A 179 -4.34 -16.11 6.96
C ARG A 179 -4.25 -17.18 5.86
N GLU A 180 -4.69 -16.86 4.64
CA GLU A 180 -4.57 -17.74 3.48
C GLU A 180 -3.11 -18.06 3.14
N LEU A 181 -2.22 -17.08 3.29
CA LEU A 181 -0.79 -17.23 3.01
C LEU A 181 0.01 -17.79 4.21
N ALA A 182 -0.65 -18.21 5.28
CA ALA A 182 0.04 -18.81 6.43
C ALA A 182 0.83 -20.05 6.00
N GLY A 183 2.10 -20.15 6.41
CA GLY A 183 3.01 -21.24 6.04
C GLY A 183 3.78 -21.03 4.73
N THR A 184 3.39 -20.09 3.88
CA THR A 184 4.14 -19.77 2.63
C THR A 184 5.39 -18.91 2.88
N GLY A 185 5.48 -18.29 4.06
CA GLY A 185 6.51 -17.30 4.39
C GLY A 185 6.19 -15.87 3.93
N THR A 186 5.05 -15.65 3.27
CA THR A 186 4.57 -14.30 2.91
C THR A 186 3.68 -13.74 4.01
N VAL A 187 3.95 -12.51 4.45
CA VAL A 187 3.18 -11.80 5.47
C VAL A 187 2.42 -10.65 4.84
N VAL A 188 1.13 -10.51 5.19
CA VAL A 188 0.30 -9.38 4.76
C VAL A 188 -0.05 -8.50 5.96
N THR A 189 0.27 -7.21 5.87
CA THR A 189 0.05 -6.23 6.93
C THR A 189 -0.85 -5.09 6.44
N ALA A 190 -2.01 -4.90 7.06
CA ALA A 190 -2.83 -3.71 6.89
C ALA A 190 -2.29 -2.59 7.79
N VAL A 191 -1.90 -1.47 7.20
CA VAL A 191 -1.46 -0.28 7.93
C VAL A 191 -2.65 0.63 8.13
N CYS A 192 -3.01 0.86 9.40
CA CYS A 192 -4.18 1.65 9.79
C CYS A 192 -3.72 2.94 10.52
N PRO A 193 -3.16 3.92 9.80
CA PRO A 193 -2.76 5.17 10.41
C PRO A 193 -3.98 6.02 10.76
N GLY A 194 -3.84 6.84 11.81
CA GLY A 194 -4.67 8.02 11.99
C GLY A 194 -4.31 9.12 10.97
N PRO A 195 -4.60 10.37 11.27
CA PRO A 195 -4.15 11.50 10.44
C PRO A 195 -2.62 11.51 10.32
N VAL A 196 -2.10 11.64 9.08
CA VAL A 196 -0.66 11.70 8.77
C VAL A 196 -0.38 12.94 7.95
N LYS A 197 0.67 13.67 8.27
CA LYS A 197 1.05 14.90 7.56
C LYS A 197 1.54 14.59 6.13
N THR A 198 0.62 14.59 5.16
CA THR A 198 0.87 14.27 3.75
C THR A 198 -0.05 15.08 2.84
N GLU A 199 0.27 15.18 1.56
CA GLU A 199 -0.60 15.79 0.52
C GLU A 199 -2.03 15.21 0.49
N PHE A 200 -2.23 14.00 1.01
CA PHE A 200 -3.56 13.40 1.11
C PHE A 200 -4.56 14.29 1.86
N PHE A 201 -4.14 14.92 2.96
CA PHE A 201 -5.01 15.80 3.73
C PHE A 201 -5.30 17.11 3.00
N GLU A 202 -4.32 17.67 2.31
CA GLU A 202 -4.50 18.88 1.50
C GLU A 202 -5.55 18.65 0.40
N LEU A 203 -5.50 17.49 -0.26
CA LEU A 203 -6.48 17.09 -1.28
C LEU A 203 -7.87 16.82 -0.69
N ALA A 204 -7.95 16.19 0.47
CA ALA A 204 -9.21 15.91 1.15
C ALA A 204 -9.90 17.20 1.65
N GLU A 205 -9.12 18.20 2.08
CA GLU A 205 -9.60 19.52 2.51
C GLU A 205 -10.21 20.35 1.37
N GLN A 206 -9.82 20.11 0.12
CA GLN A 206 -10.41 20.79 -1.04
C GLN A 206 -11.91 20.48 -1.22
N THR A 207 -12.38 19.36 -0.70
CA THR A 207 -13.79 18.92 -0.85
C THR A 207 -14.61 19.00 0.44
N GLY A 208 -13.97 19.23 1.59
CA GLY A 208 -14.67 19.32 2.86
C GLY A 208 -13.76 19.74 4.02
N VAL A 209 -14.39 20.12 5.13
CA VAL A 209 -13.66 20.58 6.32
C VAL A 209 -13.12 19.41 7.13
N VAL A 210 -11.80 19.38 7.32
CA VAL A 210 -11.16 18.45 8.25
C VAL A 210 -11.32 18.98 9.68
N PRO A 211 -11.89 18.22 10.62
CA PRO A 211 -12.03 18.66 12.00
C PRO A 211 -10.70 19.03 12.64
N LEU A 212 -10.66 20.10 13.41
CA LEU A 212 -9.44 20.67 14.02
C LEU A 212 -8.68 19.65 14.87
N TYR A 213 -9.38 18.76 15.59
CA TYR A 213 -8.72 17.71 16.40
C TYR A 213 -7.88 16.75 15.56
N LYS A 214 -8.22 16.53 14.28
CA LYS A 214 -7.41 15.70 13.37
C LYS A 214 -6.09 16.35 13.03
N ARG A 215 -6.05 17.68 12.95
CA ARG A 215 -4.80 18.45 12.71
C ARG A 215 -3.84 18.38 13.90
N LEU A 216 -4.38 18.37 15.13
CA LEU A 216 -3.59 18.32 16.36
C LEU A 216 -2.90 16.97 16.60
N VAL A 217 -3.39 15.90 16.03
CA VAL A 217 -2.86 14.53 16.21
C VAL A 217 -2.19 13.96 14.97
N MET A 218 -1.80 14.81 14.02
CA MET A 218 -1.12 14.36 12.81
C MET A 218 0.21 13.68 13.12
N ALA A 219 0.36 12.47 12.64
CA ALA A 219 1.59 11.71 12.77
C ALA A 219 2.60 12.05 11.67
N ASP A 220 3.88 11.87 11.98
CA ASP A 220 4.97 11.94 11.01
C ASP A 220 4.93 10.71 10.09
N PRO A 221 4.88 10.87 8.75
CA PRO A 221 4.85 9.76 7.81
C PRO A 221 6.04 8.82 7.94
N VAL A 222 7.24 9.32 8.24
CA VAL A 222 8.44 8.48 8.42
C VAL A 222 8.24 7.51 9.56
N LYS A 223 7.79 7.99 10.72
CA LYS A 223 7.55 7.16 11.91
C LYS A 223 6.45 6.12 11.70
N VAL A 224 5.40 6.49 10.95
CA VAL A 224 4.31 5.56 10.58
C VAL A 224 4.84 4.44 9.70
N VAL A 225 5.62 4.76 8.67
CA VAL A 225 6.21 3.82 7.73
C VAL A 225 7.21 2.88 8.40
N GLU A 226 8.11 3.40 9.23
CA GLU A 226 9.06 2.59 10.00
C GLU A 226 8.36 1.59 10.91
N LYS A 227 7.30 2.04 11.60
CA LYS A 227 6.51 1.12 12.42
C LYS A 227 5.79 0.07 11.58
N ALA A 228 5.18 0.45 10.47
CA ALA A 228 4.47 -0.45 9.58
C ALA A 228 5.41 -1.55 9.04
N PHE A 229 6.59 -1.16 8.60
CA PHE A 229 7.61 -2.10 8.13
C PHE A 229 8.06 -3.05 9.24
N ARG A 230 8.38 -2.53 10.42
CA ARG A 230 8.74 -3.34 11.59
C ARG A 230 7.64 -4.33 11.98
N ASP A 231 6.38 -3.89 12.01
CA ASP A 231 5.24 -4.77 12.30
C ASP A 231 5.10 -5.87 11.25
N SER A 232 5.35 -5.57 9.96
CA SER A 232 5.34 -6.56 8.87
C SER A 232 6.49 -7.58 9.03
N VAL A 233 7.66 -7.14 9.47
CA VAL A 233 8.81 -8.04 9.79
C VAL A 233 8.46 -8.96 10.94
N CYS A 234 7.73 -8.45 11.95
CA CYS A 234 7.25 -9.24 13.09
C CYS A 234 6.02 -10.11 12.79
N GLY A 235 5.56 -10.19 11.53
CA GLY A 235 4.43 -11.04 11.13
C GLY A 235 3.04 -10.53 11.54
N LYS A 236 2.90 -9.24 11.91
CA LYS A 236 1.62 -8.68 12.34
C LYS A 236 0.71 -8.41 11.15
N SER A 237 -0.53 -8.87 11.22
CA SER A 237 -1.55 -8.62 10.18
C SER A 237 -2.10 -7.18 10.20
N VAL A 238 -1.94 -6.44 11.30
CA VAL A 238 -2.41 -5.05 11.45
C VAL A 238 -1.35 -4.21 12.14
N SER A 239 -1.06 -3.05 11.56
CA SER A 239 -0.17 -2.04 12.13
C SER A 239 -0.95 -0.76 12.44
N VAL A 240 -0.95 -0.32 13.70
CA VAL A 240 -1.59 0.92 14.17
C VAL A 240 -0.55 1.78 14.86
N TYR A 241 -0.33 3.00 14.33
CA TYR A 241 0.64 3.94 14.88
C TYR A 241 0.02 4.85 15.93
N GLY A 242 0.74 5.01 17.04
CA GLY A 242 0.38 5.92 18.13
C GLY A 242 -0.58 5.33 19.16
N ILE A 243 -0.42 5.74 20.42
CA ILE A 243 -1.25 5.27 21.54
C ILE A 243 -2.73 5.67 21.35
N PRO A 244 -3.05 6.93 20.94
CA PRO A 244 -4.45 7.32 20.74
C PRO A 244 -5.16 6.44 19.71
N MET A 245 -4.50 6.11 18.60
CA MET A 245 -5.10 5.29 17.55
C MET A 245 -5.25 3.83 17.96
N LYS A 246 -4.36 3.31 18.81
CA LYS A 246 -4.53 1.97 19.40
C LYS A 246 -5.72 1.94 20.36
N GLY A 247 -5.87 2.96 21.18
CA GLY A 247 -7.03 3.13 22.07
C GLY A 247 -8.33 3.21 21.26
N PHE A 248 -8.37 4.04 20.21
CA PHE A 248 -9.50 4.12 19.31
C PHE A 248 -9.84 2.77 18.67
N HIS A 249 -8.84 2.06 18.11
CA HIS A 249 -9.04 0.71 17.57
C HIS A 249 -9.59 -0.28 18.60
N PHE A 250 -9.15 -0.20 19.84
CA PHE A 250 -9.67 -1.06 20.91
C PHE A 250 -11.13 -0.75 21.25
N ILE A 251 -11.44 0.53 21.42
CA ILE A 251 -12.80 1.00 21.74
C ILE A 251 -13.81 0.63 20.64
N THR A 252 -13.43 0.78 19.36
CA THR A 252 -14.32 0.43 18.23
C THR A 252 -14.60 -1.07 18.11
N LYS A 253 -13.85 -1.93 18.80
CA LYS A 253 -14.14 -3.35 18.89
C LYS A 253 -15.12 -3.70 20.04
N LEU A 254 -15.18 -2.88 21.06
CA LEU A 254 -15.98 -3.14 22.25
C LEU A 254 -17.38 -2.52 22.18
N LEU A 255 -17.51 -1.38 21.53
CA LEU A 255 -18.77 -0.65 21.48
C LEU A 255 -19.48 -0.86 20.12
N PRO A 256 -20.83 -1.02 20.12
CA PRO A 256 -21.60 -1.04 18.90
C PRO A 256 -21.41 0.25 18.08
N HIS A 257 -21.23 0.10 16.76
CA HIS A 257 -20.97 1.23 15.87
C HIS A 257 -22.12 2.25 15.86
N GLU A 258 -23.36 1.81 16.06
CA GLU A 258 -24.56 2.64 16.14
C GLU A 258 -24.45 3.72 17.22
N LYS A 259 -23.82 3.43 18.36
CA LYS A 259 -23.60 4.42 19.42
C LYS A 259 -22.65 5.53 19.00
N PHE A 260 -21.65 5.20 18.17
CA PHE A 260 -20.74 6.21 17.61
C PHE A 260 -21.44 7.04 16.52
N LEU A 261 -22.31 6.42 15.71
CA LEU A 261 -23.01 7.10 14.62
C LEU A 261 -24.01 8.14 15.14
N GLN A 262 -24.51 7.98 16.36
CA GLN A 262 -25.39 8.96 17.01
C GLN A 262 -24.67 10.27 17.39
N LEU A 263 -23.33 10.28 17.37
CA LEU A 263 -22.51 11.47 17.67
C LEU A 263 -22.24 12.36 16.44
N PHE A 264 -22.67 11.92 15.23
CA PHE A 264 -22.57 12.65 13.97
C PHE A 264 -23.92 13.18 13.51
#